data_0fdd5c23c358aca6572554b22c8de5ef
#
_entry.id   0fdd5c23c358aca6572554b22c8de5ef
#
_cell.length_a   1.000
_cell.length_b   1.000
_cell.length_c   1.000
_cell.angle_alpha   90.00
_cell.angle_beta   90.00
_cell.angle_gamma   90.00
#
_symmetry.space_group_name_H-M   'P 1'
#
loop_
_entity.id
_entity.type
_entity.pdbx_description
1 polymer ?
#
loop_
_entity_poly.entity_id
_entity_poly.type
_entity_poly.pdbx_seq_one_letter_code
_entity_poly.pdbx_strand_id
1 'polypeptide(L)'
;MATRSRAALGEIIRQQRELAELSMRQFAELAGISNPYLSQIERGLRAPSQHVLDGIAKALSLSADALYEQAGMAPPGSEPDANAVLEAIASDPHLTARQRKALAEIYESFVASGPNHRRNSH
;
A
#
# COMPACT_ATOMS: atom_id res chain seq x y z
N MET A 1 -0.01 10.09 -4.12
CA MET A 1 -1.20 10.15 -3.94
C MET A 1 -2.11 8.97 -4.22
N ALA A 2 -3.35 9.04 -3.68
CA ALA A 2 -4.26 7.91 -3.71
C ALA A 2 -4.54 7.38 -5.12
N THR A 3 -4.74 8.28 -6.09
CA THR A 3 -5.05 7.89 -7.47
C THR A 3 -3.88 7.12 -8.10
N ARG A 4 -2.66 7.57 -7.85
CA ARG A 4 -1.47 6.89 -8.37
C ARG A 4 -1.31 5.50 -7.75
N SER A 5 -1.57 5.37 -6.47
CA SER A 5 -1.51 4.09 -5.76
C SER A 5 -2.56 3.12 -6.28
N ARG A 6 -3.79 3.61 -6.51
CA ARG A 6 -4.85 2.79 -7.07
C ARG A 6 -4.51 2.32 -8.48
N ALA A 7 -3.91 3.19 -9.28
CA ALA A 7 -3.52 2.84 -10.64
C ALA A 7 -2.41 1.77 -10.63
N ALA A 8 -1.44 1.90 -9.73
CA ALA A 8 -0.37 0.92 -9.61
C ALA A 8 -0.90 -0.44 -9.19
N LEU A 9 -1.77 -0.47 -8.19
CA LEU A 9 -2.36 -1.72 -7.73
C LEU A 9 -3.23 -2.37 -8.81
N GLY A 10 -4.05 -1.56 -9.49
CA GLY A 10 -4.90 -2.05 -10.58
C GLY A 10 -4.10 -2.66 -11.71
N GLU A 11 -2.98 -2.04 -12.07
CA GLU A 11 -2.11 -2.56 -13.12
C GLU A 11 -1.49 -3.90 -12.73
N ILE A 12 -1.05 -4.04 -11.49
CA ILE A 12 -0.51 -5.31 -11.01
C ILE A 12 -1.58 -6.40 -11.04
N ILE A 13 -2.78 -6.08 -10.59
CA ILE A 13 -3.89 -7.03 -10.60
C ILE A 13 -4.17 -7.49 -12.03
N ARG A 14 -4.21 -6.55 -12.98
CA ARG A 14 -4.43 -6.87 -14.39
C ARG A 14 -3.32 -7.76 -14.93
N GLN A 15 -2.07 -7.43 -14.66
CA GLN A 15 -0.93 -8.21 -15.11
C GLN A 15 -0.98 -9.63 -14.58
N GLN A 16 -1.31 -9.79 -13.29
CA GLN A 16 -1.40 -11.11 -12.69
C GLN A 16 -2.57 -11.90 -13.27
N ARG A 17 -3.69 -11.23 -13.57
CA ARG A 17 -4.82 -11.88 -14.22
C ARG A 17 -4.41 -12.43 -15.59
N GLU A 18 -3.71 -11.61 -16.37
CA GLU A 18 -3.26 -12.00 -17.71
C GLU A 18 -2.25 -13.14 -17.65
N LEU A 19 -1.34 -13.11 -16.69
CA LEU A 19 -0.38 -14.20 -16.50
C LEU A 19 -1.07 -15.51 -16.11
N ALA A 20 -2.16 -15.41 -15.36
CA ALA A 20 -2.94 -16.58 -14.98
C ALA A 20 -3.90 -17.02 -16.10
N GLU A 21 -3.92 -16.32 -17.21
CA GLU A 21 -4.78 -16.60 -18.37
C GLU A 21 -6.26 -16.62 -18.00
N LEU A 22 -6.66 -15.71 -17.11
CA LEU A 22 -8.05 -15.59 -16.71
C LEU A 22 -8.73 -14.46 -17.47
N SER A 23 -9.95 -14.72 -17.94
CA SER A 23 -10.77 -13.65 -18.48
C SER A 23 -11.26 -12.76 -17.35
N MET A 24 -11.71 -11.55 -17.69
CA MET A 24 -12.32 -10.65 -16.71
C MET A 24 -13.47 -11.34 -15.98
N ARG A 25 -14.32 -12.04 -16.72
CA ARG A 25 -15.47 -12.73 -16.16
C ARG A 25 -15.07 -13.84 -15.20
N GLN A 26 -14.11 -14.67 -15.62
CA GLN A 26 -13.64 -15.77 -14.77
C GLN A 26 -13.03 -15.23 -13.48
N PHE A 27 -12.24 -14.18 -13.61
CA PHE A 27 -11.56 -13.61 -12.46
C PHE A 27 -12.57 -12.98 -11.49
N ALA A 28 -13.54 -12.24 -12.02
CA ALA A 28 -14.57 -11.64 -11.18
C ALA A 28 -15.36 -12.70 -10.42
N GLU A 29 -15.70 -13.81 -11.09
CA GLU A 29 -16.38 -14.91 -10.42
C GLU A 29 -15.56 -15.51 -9.28
N LEU A 30 -14.26 -15.75 -9.55
CA LEU A 30 -13.37 -16.32 -8.54
C LEU A 30 -13.18 -15.37 -7.36
N ALA A 31 -13.11 -14.07 -7.63
CA ALA A 31 -12.94 -13.07 -6.59
C ALA A 31 -14.23 -12.71 -5.87
N GLY A 32 -15.39 -13.16 -6.39
CA GLY A 32 -16.68 -12.90 -5.77
C GLY A 32 -17.19 -11.48 -5.98
N ILE A 33 -16.85 -10.84 -7.09
CA ILE A 33 -17.25 -9.47 -7.39
C ILE A 33 -17.81 -9.38 -8.82
N SER A 34 -18.45 -8.25 -9.12
CA SER A 34 -19.00 -8.03 -10.45
C SER A 34 -17.92 -7.66 -11.45
N ASN A 35 -18.19 -7.93 -12.74
CA ASN A 35 -17.28 -7.50 -13.81
C ASN A 35 -17.02 -6.00 -13.82
N PRO A 36 -18.05 -5.14 -13.72
CA PRO A 36 -17.81 -3.70 -13.69
C PRO A 36 -16.94 -3.26 -12.53
N TYR A 37 -17.13 -3.85 -11.35
CA TYR A 37 -16.32 -3.52 -10.19
C TYR A 37 -14.86 -3.89 -10.43
N LEU A 38 -14.61 -5.11 -10.91
CA LEU A 38 -13.26 -5.56 -11.22
C LEU A 38 -12.60 -4.66 -12.27
N SER A 39 -13.35 -4.31 -13.31
CA SER A 39 -12.85 -3.43 -14.36
C SER A 39 -12.42 -2.07 -13.78
N GLN A 40 -13.21 -1.50 -12.89
CA GLN A 40 -12.89 -0.23 -12.26
C GLN A 40 -11.63 -0.34 -11.41
N ILE A 41 -11.47 -1.44 -10.70
CA ILE A 41 -10.27 -1.67 -9.88
C ILE A 41 -9.03 -1.76 -10.76
N GLU A 42 -9.08 -2.54 -11.84
CA GLU A 42 -7.94 -2.71 -12.74
C GLU A 42 -7.55 -1.40 -13.42
N ARG A 43 -8.53 -0.53 -13.68
CA ARG A 43 -8.29 0.76 -14.31
C ARG A 43 -7.88 1.85 -13.32
N GLY A 44 -7.82 1.53 -12.05
CA GLY A 44 -7.43 2.49 -11.03
C GLY A 44 -8.51 3.51 -10.69
N LEU A 45 -9.75 3.26 -11.10
CA LEU A 45 -10.87 4.16 -10.85
C LEU A 45 -11.51 3.93 -9.48
N ARG A 46 -11.21 2.80 -8.86
CA ARG A 46 -11.81 2.44 -7.59
C ARG A 46 -10.84 1.58 -6.79
N ALA A 47 -10.74 1.87 -5.50
CA ALA A 47 -9.91 1.06 -4.61
C ALA A 47 -10.71 -0.14 -4.12
N PRO A 48 -10.15 -1.35 -4.10
CA PRO A 48 -10.84 -2.49 -3.51
C PRO A 48 -10.86 -2.38 -1.99
N SER A 49 -11.94 -2.87 -1.37
CA SER A 49 -11.94 -3.05 0.07
C SER A 49 -10.95 -4.16 0.43
N GLN A 50 -10.61 -4.26 1.72
CA GLN A 50 -9.70 -5.33 2.17
C GLN A 50 -10.29 -6.70 1.85
N HIS A 51 -11.57 -6.89 2.09
CA HIS A 51 -12.25 -8.15 1.81
C HIS A 51 -12.19 -8.51 0.32
N VAL A 52 -12.42 -7.52 -0.54
CA VAL A 52 -12.38 -7.73 -1.99
C VAL A 52 -10.96 -8.03 -2.45
N LEU A 53 -9.97 -7.32 -1.91
CA LEU A 53 -8.59 -7.56 -2.27
C LEU A 53 -8.13 -8.95 -1.84
N ASP A 54 -8.57 -9.42 -0.68
CA ASP A 54 -8.28 -10.78 -0.25
C ASP A 54 -8.86 -11.80 -1.23
N GLY A 55 -10.07 -11.56 -1.72
CA GLY A 55 -10.70 -12.42 -2.74
C GLY A 55 -9.93 -12.41 -4.06
N ILE A 56 -9.47 -11.24 -4.48
CA ILE A 56 -8.66 -11.10 -5.69
C ILE A 56 -7.34 -11.86 -5.54
N ALA A 57 -6.67 -11.67 -4.42
CA ALA A 57 -5.38 -12.33 -4.16
C ALA A 57 -5.54 -13.84 -4.14
N LYS A 58 -6.60 -14.32 -3.49
CA LYS A 58 -6.89 -15.74 -3.41
C LYS A 58 -7.12 -16.34 -4.80
N ALA A 59 -7.87 -15.61 -5.64
CA ALA A 59 -8.11 -16.05 -7.01
C ALA A 59 -6.82 -16.18 -7.81
N LEU A 60 -5.81 -15.39 -7.48
CA LEU A 60 -4.51 -15.42 -8.13
C LEU A 60 -3.51 -16.33 -7.42
N SER A 61 -3.93 -17.00 -6.36
CA SER A 61 -3.05 -17.81 -5.50
C SER A 61 -1.91 -17.00 -4.90
N LEU A 62 -2.22 -15.75 -4.56
CA LEU A 62 -1.28 -14.83 -3.93
C LEU A 62 -1.86 -14.35 -2.60
N SER A 63 -1.05 -13.68 -1.81
CA SER A 63 -1.55 -12.96 -0.64
C SER A 63 -1.82 -11.51 -1.01
N ALA A 64 -2.68 -10.86 -0.23
CA ALA A 64 -2.91 -9.42 -0.42
C ALA A 64 -1.63 -8.63 -0.22
N ASP A 65 -0.80 -9.02 0.76
CA ASP A 65 0.48 -8.37 1.02
C ASP A 65 1.40 -8.45 -0.19
N ALA A 66 1.42 -9.58 -0.88
CA ALA A 66 2.23 -9.75 -2.09
C ALA A 66 1.79 -8.79 -3.19
N LEU A 67 0.49 -8.56 -3.34
CA LEU A 67 -0.02 -7.61 -4.32
C LEU A 67 0.42 -6.19 -3.99
N TYR A 68 0.31 -5.78 -2.73
CA TYR A 68 0.76 -4.46 -2.32
C TYR A 68 2.26 -4.30 -2.54
N GLU A 69 3.03 -5.31 -2.21
CA GLU A 69 4.49 -5.29 -2.39
C GLU A 69 4.85 -5.09 -3.86
N GLN A 70 4.20 -5.83 -4.76
CA GLN A 70 4.46 -5.68 -6.19
C GLN A 70 4.06 -4.31 -6.72
N ALA A 71 3.06 -3.69 -6.12
CA ALA A 71 2.62 -2.34 -6.49
C ALA A 71 3.50 -1.26 -5.86
N GLY A 72 4.48 -1.63 -5.04
CA GLY A 72 5.33 -0.66 -4.37
C GLY A 72 4.63 0.06 -3.23
N MET A 73 3.65 -0.58 -2.62
CA MET A 73 2.83 0.00 -1.56
C MET A 73 3.01 -0.77 -0.26
N ALA A 74 2.90 -0.07 0.86
CA ALA A 74 2.85 -0.73 2.16
C ALA A 74 1.45 -1.33 2.36
N PRO A 75 1.34 -2.56 2.89
CA PRO A 75 0.02 -3.13 3.19
C PRO A 75 -0.75 -2.27 4.19
N PRO A 76 -2.08 -2.20 4.07
CA PRO A 76 -2.89 -1.49 5.06
C PRO A 76 -2.69 -2.07 6.46
N GLY A 77 -2.62 -1.20 7.43
CA GLY A 77 -2.39 -1.60 8.81
C GLY A 77 -0.92 -1.75 9.16
N SER A 78 -0.02 -1.62 8.19
CA SER A 78 1.42 -1.60 8.48
C SER A 78 1.77 -0.31 9.18
N GLU A 79 2.48 -0.43 10.28
CA GLU A 79 2.97 0.77 10.96
C GLU A 79 4.19 1.30 10.21
N PRO A 80 4.28 2.61 10.03
CA PRO A 80 5.50 3.18 9.46
C PRO A 80 6.70 2.88 10.37
N ASP A 81 7.80 2.51 9.76
CA ASP A 81 9.02 2.26 10.53
C ASP A 81 9.70 3.59 10.84
N ALA A 82 9.62 4.02 12.10
CA ALA A 82 10.22 5.26 12.55
C ALA A 82 11.73 5.25 12.33
N ASN A 83 12.36 4.10 12.45
CA ASN A 83 13.81 3.99 12.23
C ASN A 83 14.17 4.24 10.78
N ALA A 84 13.32 3.82 9.84
CA ALA A 84 13.58 4.08 8.42
C ALA A 84 13.58 5.58 8.11
N VAL A 85 12.66 6.33 8.72
CA VAL A 85 12.62 7.78 8.54
C VAL A 85 13.86 8.44 9.13
N LEU A 86 14.24 8.05 10.34
CA LEU A 86 15.44 8.60 10.99
C LEU A 86 16.71 8.28 10.20
N GLU A 87 16.81 7.08 9.66
CA GLU A 87 17.94 6.71 8.81
C GLU A 87 17.99 7.54 7.53
N ALA A 88 16.83 7.78 6.91
CA ALA A 88 16.77 8.62 5.72
C ALA A 88 17.22 10.04 6.01
N ILE A 89 16.83 10.60 7.15
CA ILE A 89 17.27 11.93 7.57
C ILE A 89 18.79 11.93 7.79
N ALA A 90 19.29 10.91 8.50
CA ALA A 90 20.71 10.82 8.85
C ALA A 90 21.61 10.69 7.63
N SER A 91 21.12 10.11 6.55
CA SER A 91 21.91 9.86 5.35
C SER A 91 21.63 10.83 4.21
N ASP A 92 20.79 11.84 4.42
CA ASP A 92 20.44 12.79 3.36
C ASP A 92 21.63 13.72 3.08
N PRO A 93 22.23 13.66 1.87
CA PRO A 93 23.39 14.48 1.57
C PRO A 93 23.06 15.98 1.38
N HIS A 94 21.80 16.33 1.28
CA HIS A 94 21.38 17.72 1.10
C HIS A 94 21.30 18.48 2.42
N LEU A 95 21.45 17.79 3.55
CA LEU A 95 21.33 18.38 4.87
C LEU A 95 22.71 18.46 5.55
N THR A 96 22.92 19.54 6.31
CA THR A 96 24.10 19.63 7.17
C THR A 96 23.89 18.73 8.39
N ALA A 97 24.99 18.44 9.10
CA ALA A 97 24.89 17.64 10.31
C ALA A 97 23.95 18.28 11.34
N ARG A 98 24.00 19.61 11.47
CA ARG A 98 23.10 20.35 12.38
C ARG A 98 21.63 20.19 11.96
N GLN A 99 21.37 20.27 10.64
CA GLN A 99 20.02 20.13 10.13
C GLN A 99 19.50 18.72 10.33
N ARG A 100 20.33 17.70 10.11
CA ARG A 100 19.95 16.31 10.35
C ARG A 100 19.55 16.09 11.81
N LYS A 101 20.34 16.62 12.73
CA LYS A 101 20.03 16.49 14.15
C LYS A 101 18.73 17.18 14.50
N ALA A 102 18.52 18.41 14.01
CA ALA A 102 17.30 19.15 14.27
C ALA A 102 16.07 18.43 13.73
N LEU A 103 16.14 17.92 12.51
CA LEU A 103 15.02 17.20 11.91
C LEU A 103 14.73 15.91 12.66
N ALA A 104 15.75 15.18 13.08
CA ALA A 104 15.56 13.95 13.86
C ALA A 104 14.85 14.24 15.16
N GLU A 105 15.25 15.29 15.87
CA GLU A 105 14.63 15.67 17.14
C GLU A 105 13.17 16.07 16.94
N ILE A 106 12.88 16.84 15.89
CA ILE A 106 11.52 17.26 15.59
C ILE A 106 10.66 16.03 15.24
N TYR A 107 11.19 15.14 14.40
CA TYR A 107 10.47 13.94 14.01
C TYR A 107 10.14 13.07 15.23
N GLU A 108 11.13 12.85 16.10
CA GLU A 108 10.93 12.05 17.31
C GLU A 108 9.89 12.67 18.24
N SER A 109 9.90 13.99 18.35
CA SER A 109 8.91 14.72 19.13
C SER A 109 7.49 14.49 18.60
N PHE A 110 7.32 14.55 17.29
CA PHE A 110 6.01 14.34 16.67
C PHE A 110 5.54 12.91 16.82
N VAL A 111 6.43 11.95 16.68
CA VAL A 111 6.08 10.54 16.84
C VAL A 111 5.64 10.26 18.27
N ALA A 112 6.35 10.81 19.24
CA ALA A 112 6.05 10.58 20.65
C ALA A 112 4.70 11.17 21.07
N SER A 113 4.27 12.26 20.44
CA SER A 113 3.03 12.95 20.79
C SER A 113 1.95 12.86 19.72
N GLY A 114 2.14 12.02 18.70
CA GLY A 114 1.23 11.91 17.59
C GLY A 114 -0.04 11.13 17.89
N PRO A 115 -0.98 11.10 16.94
CA PRO A 115 -2.26 10.41 17.14
C PRO A 115 -2.12 8.92 17.46
N ASN A 116 -1.16 8.24 16.86
CA ASN A 116 -0.94 6.81 17.13
C ASN A 116 -0.53 6.56 18.57
N HIS A 117 0.32 7.43 19.07
CA HIS A 117 0.77 7.33 20.46
C HIS A 117 -0.40 7.55 21.42
N ARG A 118 -1.25 8.54 21.13
CA ARG A 118 -2.43 8.81 21.95
C ARG A 118 -3.42 7.67 21.93
N ARG A 119 -3.60 7.03 20.78
CA ARG A 119 -4.51 5.88 20.67
C ARG A 119 -4.01 4.73 21.52
N ASN A 120 -2.72 4.55 21.59
CA ASN A 120 -2.13 3.46 22.38
C ASN A 120 -2.26 3.70 23.88
N SER A 121 -2.49 4.92 24.31
CA SER A 121 -2.63 5.25 25.72
C SER A 121 -4.04 5.04 26.25
N HIS A 122 -4.96 4.62 25.42
CA HIS A 122 -6.32 4.25 25.84
C HIS A 122 -6.40 2.75 26.20
#